data_b0e0381f7950ec89b914c54190be5c24
#
_entry.id   b0e0381f7950ec89b914c54190be5c24
#
_cell.length_a   1.000
_cell.length_b   1.000
_cell.length_c   1.000
_cell.angle_alpha   90.00
_cell.angle_beta   90.00
_cell.angle_gamma   90.00
#
_symmetry.space_group_name_H-M   'P 1'
#
loop_
_entity.id
_entity.type
_entity.pdbx_description
1 polymer ?
#
loop_
_entity_poly.entity_id
_entity_poly.type
_entity_poly.pdbx_seq_one_letter_code
_entity_poly.pdbx_strand_id
1 'polypeptide(L)'
;MPCVVANHPAMSAERHARLDAVLARRQPDLTIYAENLHKPRNFSAMVRSCDAVGINEIHVYQDATGPRTHWNTSQGAEKWMRVKTHRGPQDACQYLKSHGFQLVAAHLGPSTVDYREVDYTQPTAVVLGTELFGVSEATLSHVDTQIRIPMMGVTQ
;
A
#
# COMPACT_ATOMS: atom_id res chain seq x y z
N MET A 1 -32.12 24.24 5.48
CA MET A 1 -31.06 25.18 5.08
C MET A 1 -30.40 24.61 3.85
N PRO A 2 -30.36 25.32 2.70
CA PRO A 2 -29.71 24.79 1.50
C PRO A 2 -28.19 24.81 1.72
N CYS A 3 -27.56 23.68 1.43
CA CYS A 3 -26.12 23.51 1.41
C CYS A 3 -25.55 24.43 0.32
N VAL A 4 -24.79 25.45 0.70
CA VAL A 4 -24.09 26.32 -0.23
C VAL A 4 -22.99 25.49 -0.87
N VAL A 5 -23.20 25.04 -2.09
CA VAL A 5 -22.18 24.43 -2.94
C VAL A 5 -21.16 25.54 -3.21
N ALA A 6 -20.01 25.43 -2.59
CA ALA A 6 -18.88 26.32 -2.86
C ALA A 6 -18.60 26.28 -4.38
N ASN A 7 -18.55 27.47 -4.97
CA ASN A 7 -18.32 27.68 -6.39
C ASN A 7 -16.86 27.31 -6.71
N HIS A 8 -16.57 26.00 -6.91
CA HIS A 8 -15.31 25.57 -7.48
C HIS A 8 -15.26 26.01 -8.95
N PRO A 9 -14.19 26.66 -9.40
CA PRO A 9 -14.04 26.97 -10.81
C PRO A 9 -14.25 25.70 -11.60
N ALA A 10 -15.17 25.75 -12.59
CA ALA A 10 -15.54 24.60 -13.40
C ALA A 10 -14.27 24.00 -14.00
N MET A 11 -14.01 22.71 -13.70
CA MET A 11 -12.87 21.99 -14.23
C MET A 11 -12.99 21.91 -15.75
N SER A 12 -11.90 22.18 -16.48
CA SER A 12 -11.93 22.10 -17.96
C SER A 12 -12.28 20.68 -18.42
N ALA A 13 -12.95 20.57 -19.58
CA ALA A 13 -13.31 19.27 -20.16
C ALA A 13 -12.07 18.38 -20.39
N GLU A 14 -10.93 18.97 -20.75
CA GLU A 14 -9.66 18.26 -20.91
C GLU A 14 -9.18 17.66 -19.58
N ARG A 15 -9.30 18.40 -18.48
CA ARG A 15 -8.94 17.93 -17.15
C ARG A 15 -9.87 16.81 -16.66
N HIS A 16 -11.17 16.90 -16.95
CA HIS A 16 -12.13 15.82 -16.70
C HIS A 16 -11.74 14.54 -17.45
N ALA A 17 -11.54 14.63 -18.75
CA ALA A 17 -11.17 13.48 -19.57
C ALA A 17 -9.87 12.82 -19.08
N ARG A 18 -8.89 13.61 -18.64
CA ARG A 18 -7.63 13.09 -18.06
C ARG A 18 -7.87 12.36 -16.75
N LEU A 19 -8.71 12.87 -15.87
CA LEU A 19 -9.05 12.21 -14.60
C LEU A 19 -9.83 10.91 -14.83
N ASP A 20 -10.79 10.93 -15.73
CA ASP A 20 -11.55 9.73 -16.10
C ASP A 20 -10.63 8.63 -16.66
N ALA A 21 -9.67 9.00 -17.50
CA ALA A 21 -8.68 8.07 -18.03
C ALA A 21 -7.76 7.48 -16.93
N VAL A 22 -7.43 8.25 -15.91
CA VAL A 22 -6.67 7.77 -14.75
C VAL A 22 -7.52 6.83 -13.90
N LEU A 23 -8.77 7.20 -13.61
CA LEU A 23 -9.68 6.38 -12.82
C LEU A 23 -9.98 5.03 -13.47
N ALA A 24 -10.13 5.01 -14.81
CA ALA A 24 -10.36 3.78 -15.57
C ALA A 24 -9.18 2.78 -15.51
N ARG A 25 -8.00 3.23 -15.08
CA ARG A 25 -6.79 2.39 -14.93
C ARG A 25 -6.50 2.00 -13.48
N ARG A 26 -7.34 2.42 -12.54
CA ARG A 26 -7.15 2.05 -11.13
C ARG A 26 -7.40 0.56 -10.93
N GLN A 27 -6.57 -0.05 -10.08
CA GLN A 27 -6.64 -1.44 -9.68
C GLN A 27 -7.26 -1.55 -8.28
N PRO A 28 -8.57 -1.80 -8.14
CA PRO A 28 -9.22 -1.88 -6.83
C PRO A 28 -8.91 -3.17 -6.08
N ASP A 29 -8.40 -4.17 -6.78
CA ASP A 29 -8.05 -5.51 -6.32
C ASP A 29 -6.56 -5.67 -5.96
N LEU A 30 -5.79 -4.57 -6.04
CA LEU A 30 -4.39 -4.54 -5.60
C LEU A 30 -4.17 -3.44 -4.58
N THR A 31 -3.55 -3.78 -3.46
CA THR A 31 -3.18 -2.81 -2.42
C THR A 31 -1.85 -3.17 -1.76
N ILE A 32 -1.33 -2.26 -0.95
CA ILE A 32 -0.15 -2.48 -0.10
C ILE A 32 -0.54 -2.30 1.36
N TYR A 33 -0.04 -3.18 2.21
CA TYR A 33 0.04 -2.98 3.64
C TYR A 33 1.49 -2.78 4.06
N ALA A 34 1.80 -1.60 4.56
CA ALA A 34 3.13 -1.23 5.01
C ALA A 34 3.18 -1.16 6.54
N GLU A 35 3.99 -2.01 7.13
CA GLU A 35 4.17 -2.11 8.57
C GLU A 35 5.47 -1.43 8.99
N ASN A 36 5.37 -0.44 9.89
CA ASN A 36 6.51 0.23 10.52
C ASN A 36 7.54 0.82 9.54
N LEU A 37 7.06 1.47 8.48
CA LEU A 37 7.94 2.23 7.59
C LEU A 37 8.46 3.49 8.30
N HIS A 38 9.70 3.44 8.78
CA HIS A 38 10.27 4.55 9.56
C HIS A 38 10.85 5.68 8.72
N LYS A 39 11.25 5.41 7.46
CA LYS A 39 11.89 6.41 6.61
C LYS A 39 10.87 7.12 5.71
N PRO A 40 10.68 8.45 5.85
CA PRO A 40 9.75 9.21 5.01
C PRO A 40 10.01 9.07 3.51
N ARG A 41 11.28 8.92 3.11
CA ARG A 41 11.67 8.71 1.71
C ARG A 41 11.16 7.39 1.15
N ASN A 42 11.19 6.31 1.94
CA ASN A 42 10.71 4.99 1.51
C ASN A 42 9.19 5.00 1.35
N PHE A 43 8.50 5.62 2.30
CA PHE A 43 7.06 5.83 2.17
C PHE A 43 6.70 6.63 0.92
N SER A 44 7.38 7.74 0.69
CA SER A 44 7.16 8.58 -0.49
C SER A 44 7.43 7.83 -1.81
N ALA A 45 8.50 7.03 -1.86
CA ALA A 45 8.81 6.18 -3.02
C ALA A 45 7.71 5.12 -3.25
N MET A 46 7.25 4.47 -2.18
CA MET A 46 6.16 3.49 -2.24
C MET A 46 4.87 4.13 -2.77
N VAL A 47 4.45 5.27 -2.22
CA VAL A 47 3.24 5.99 -2.68
C VAL A 47 3.32 6.34 -4.17
N ARG A 48 4.47 6.82 -4.62
CA ARG A 48 4.68 7.14 -6.05
C ARG A 48 4.63 5.89 -6.93
N SER A 49 5.20 4.77 -6.48
CA SER A 49 5.12 3.50 -7.21
C SER A 49 3.68 3.00 -7.27
N CYS A 50 2.95 3.08 -6.17
CA CYS A 50 1.52 2.72 -6.11
C CYS A 50 0.67 3.55 -7.07
N ASP A 51 0.86 4.87 -7.08
CA ASP A 51 0.14 5.74 -8.01
C ASP A 51 0.47 5.43 -9.47
N ALA A 52 1.75 5.17 -9.78
CA ALA A 52 2.21 4.85 -11.13
C ALA A 52 1.60 3.55 -11.69
N VAL A 53 1.33 2.56 -10.83
CA VAL A 53 0.71 1.28 -11.22
C VAL A 53 -0.81 1.24 -11.00
N GLY A 54 -1.41 2.35 -10.58
CA GLY A 54 -2.87 2.46 -10.46
C GLY A 54 -3.46 1.94 -9.15
N ILE A 55 -2.66 1.69 -8.12
CA ILE A 55 -3.17 1.40 -6.77
C ILE A 55 -3.86 2.66 -6.22
N ASN A 56 -5.06 2.49 -5.64
CA ASN A 56 -5.87 3.61 -5.17
C ASN A 56 -5.77 3.86 -3.66
N GLU A 57 -5.58 2.81 -2.88
CA GLU A 57 -5.52 2.86 -1.42
C GLU A 57 -4.32 2.06 -0.93
N ILE A 58 -3.64 2.57 0.09
CA ILE A 58 -2.59 1.87 0.81
C ILE A 58 -2.93 1.82 2.30
N HIS A 59 -2.54 0.75 2.95
CA HIS A 59 -2.76 0.51 4.36
C HIS A 59 -1.45 0.66 5.11
N VAL A 60 -1.48 1.29 6.27
CA VAL A 60 -0.28 1.52 7.07
C VAL A 60 -0.55 1.24 8.53
N TYR A 61 0.45 0.68 9.19
CA TYR A 61 0.55 0.64 10.63
C TYR A 61 1.92 1.13 11.06
N GLN A 62 1.96 1.95 12.08
CA GLN A 62 3.19 2.39 12.71
C GLN A 62 3.02 2.36 14.22
N ASP A 63 3.93 1.69 14.90
CA ASP A 63 3.95 1.66 16.35
C ASP A 63 4.32 3.03 16.95
N ALA A 64 4.08 3.19 18.25
CA ALA A 64 4.33 4.44 18.95
C ALA A 64 5.82 4.74 19.18
N THR A 65 6.70 3.77 18.93
CA THR A 65 8.15 3.86 19.20
C THR A 65 8.94 4.42 18.03
N GLY A 66 8.34 4.39 16.83
CA GLY A 66 8.97 4.92 15.61
C GLY A 66 8.79 6.43 15.44
N PRO A 67 9.67 7.10 14.68
CA PRO A 67 9.48 8.49 14.32
C PRO A 67 8.14 8.63 13.58
N ARG A 68 7.30 9.57 14.03
CA ARG A 68 6.04 9.87 13.33
C ARG A 68 6.37 10.31 11.91
N THR A 69 6.12 9.43 10.97
CA THR A 69 6.29 9.74 9.56
C THR A 69 5.19 10.74 9.18
N HIS A 70 5.59 11.98 8.89
CA HIS A 70 4.66 12.93 8.30
C HIS A 70 4.40 12.47 6.85
N TRP A 71 3.20 11.96 6.62
CA TRP A 71 2.74 11.42 5.35
C TRP A 71 2.68 12.45 4.19
N ASN A 72 3.05 13.71 4.45
CA ASN A 72 2.86 14.86 3.55
C ASN A 72 4.03 15.14 2.59
N THR A 73 4.94 14.19 2.36
CA THR A 73 6.18 14.47 1.61
C THR A 73 6.28 13.82 0.22
N SER A 74 5.19 13.29 -0.33
CA SER A 74 5.21 12.54 -1.59
C SER A 74 4.99 13.40 -2.86
N GLN A 75 5.37 14.69 -2.82
CA GLN A 75 5.31 15.61 -3.99
C GLN A 75 3.94 15.68 -4.69
N GLY A 76 2.86 15.49 -3.94
CA GLY A 76 1.49 15.60 -4.46
C GLY A 76 0.82 14.28 -4.82
N ALA A 77 1.53 13.14 -4.88
CA ALA A 77 0.91 11.83 -5.11
C ALA A 77 -0.06 11.45 -3.99
N GLU A 78 0.20 11.90 -2.76
CA GLU A 78 -0.72 11.73 -1.61
C GLU A 78 -2.10 12.35 -1.82
N LYS A 79 -2.23 13.32 -2.72
CA LYS A 79 -3.53 13.94 -3.05
C LYS A 79 -4.44 13.01 -3.83
N TRP A 80 -3.87 11.99 -4.46
CA TRP A 80 -4.56 11.07 -5.35
C TRP A 80 -4.66 9.65 -4.80
N MET A 81 -3.99 9.40 -3.67
CA MET A 81 -3.93 8.12 -2.97
C MET A 81 -4.65 8.21 -1.63
N ARG A 82 -5.40 7.18 -1.28
CA ARG A 82 -5.97 7.04 0.06
C ARG A 82 -4.96 6.30 0.94
N VAL A 83 -4.65 6.88 2.09
CA VAL A 83 -3.82 6.24 3.12
C VAL A 83 -4.69 5.90 4.31
N LYS A 84 -4.86 4.61 4.56
CA LYS A 84 -5.64 4.11 5.71
C LYS A 84 -4.69 3.66 6.81
N THR A 85 -4.78 4.31 7.97
CA THR A 85 -4.01 3.94 9.16
C THR A 85 -4.78 2.93 9.99
N HIS A 86 -4.08 1.91 10.46
CA HIS A 86 -4.59 0.87 11.33
C HIS A 86 -4.04 1.00 12.75
N ARG A 87 -4.76 0.41 13.71
CA ARG A 87 -4.40 0.46 15.15
C ARG A 87 -3.32 -0.54 15.53
N GLY A 88 -3.13 -1.56 14.70
CA GLY A 88 -2.17 -2.63 14.93
C GLY A 88 -2.10 -3.60 13.76
N PRO A 89 -1.11 -4.52 13.77
CA PRO A 89 -0.95 -5.53 12.73
C PRO A 89 -2.20 -6.39 12.53
N GLN A 90 -2.79 -6.86 13.63
CA GLN A 90 -3.99 -7.69 13.58
C GLN A 90 -5.19 -6.95 12.99
N ASP A 91 -5.41 -5.66 13.37
CA ASP A 91 -6.48 -4.82 12.84
C ASP A 91 -6.34 -4.65 11.32
N ALA A 92 -5.13 -4.39 10.83
CA ALA A 92 -4.84 -4.27 9.41
C ALA A 92 -5.12 -5.58 8.64
N CYS A 93 -4.61 -6.70 9.14
CA CYS A 93 -4.79 -8.00 8.51
C CYS A 93 -6.26 -8.44 8.47
N GLN A 94 -6.98 -8.28 9.59
CA GLN A 94 -8.41 -8.60 9.66
C GLN A 94 -9.24 -7.72 8.71
N TYR A 95 -8.92 -6.42 8.67
CA TYR A 95 -9.59 -5.51 7.75
C TYR A 95 -9.42 -5.97 6.29
N LEU A 96 -8.19 -6.21 5.86
CA LEU A 96 -7.89 -6.63 4.50
C LEU A 96 -8.55 -7.96 4.13
N LYS A 97 -8.46 -8.96 5.00
CA LYS A 97 -9.13 -10.26 4.79
C LYS A 97 -10.64 -10.14 4.73
N SER A 98 -11.26 -9.30 5.57
CA SER A 98 -12.72 -9.05 5.52
C SER A 98 -13.18 -8.37 4.22
N HIS A 99 -12.25 -7.72 3.50
CA HIS A 99 -12.49 -7.13 2.19
C HIS A 99 -12.08 -8.04 1.02
N GLY A 100 -11.77 -9.30 1.31
CA GLY A 100 -11.50 -10.32 0.29
C GLY A 100 -10.07 -10.35 -0.23
N PHE A 101 -9.12 -9.61 0.38
CA PHE A 101 -7.72 -9.65 -0.02
C PHE A 101 -6.99 -10.86 0.55
N GLN A 102 -6.23 -11.57 -0.29
CA GLN A 102 -5.16 -12.42 0.19
C GLN A 102 -3.98 -11.55 0.66
N LEU A 103 -3.28 -11.99 1.69
CA LEU A 103 -2.12 -11.28 2.25
C LEU A 103 -0.82 -11.98 1.77
N VAL A 104 -0.02 -11.26 0.98
CA VAL A 104 1.23 -11.78 0.41
C VAL A 104 2.39 -10.98 0.97
N ALA A 105 3.17 -11.55 1.89
CA ALA A 105 4.26 -10.86 2.55
C ALA A 105 5.59 -11.03 1.85
N ALA A 106 6.25 -9.92 1.54
CA ALA A 106 7.66 -9.90 1.15
C ALA A 106 8.52 -10.14 2.41
N HIS A 107 9.05 -11.35 2.54
CA HIS A 107 9.78 -11.79 3.71
C HIS A 107 10.96 -12.68 3.32
N LEU A 108 12.02 -12.69 4.13
CA LEU A 108 13.15 -13.60 3.97
C LEU A 108 13.03 -14.73 4.99
N GLY A 109 12.70 -15.92 4.53
CA GLY A 109 12.53 -17.08 5.41
C GLY A 109 12.53 -18.40 4.63
N PRO A 110 12.62 -19.55 5.33
CA PRO A 110 12.76 -20.85 4.68
C PRO A 110 11.49 -21.30 3.95
N SER A 111 10.33 -20.75 4.31
CA SER A 111 9.03 -21.13 3.71
C SER A 111 8.56 -20.19 2.60
N THR A 112 9.44 -19.31 2.11
CA THR A 112 9.09 -18.37 1.05
C THR A 112 9.11 -19.00 -0.32
N VAL A 113 8.11 -18.66 -1.14
CA VAL A 113 8.04 -19.02 -2.57
C VAL A 113 8.57 -17.87 -3.43
N ASP A 114 8.88 -18.15 -4.70
CA ASP A 114 9.18 -17.08 -5.65
C ASP A 114 7.92 -16.22 -5.86
N TYR A 115 8.07 -14.89 -5.88
CA TYR A 115 6.93 -13.98 -6.03
C TYR A 115 6.11 -14.27 -7.31
N ARG A 116 6.69 -14.88 -8.33
CA ARG A 116 6.03 -15.24 -9.60
C ARG A 116 5.13 -16.48 -9.48
N GLU A 117 5.23 -17.24 -8.40
CA GLU A 117 4.42 -18.44 -8.17
C GLU A 117 3.05 -18.14 -7.53
N VAL A 118 2.82 -16.90 -7.11
CA VAL A 118 1.56 -16.46 -6.50
C VAL A 118 0.52 -16.18 -7.57
N ASP A 119 -0.72 -16.57 -7.33
CA ASP A 119 -1.86 -16.21 -8.17
C ASP A 119 -2.34 -14.79 -7.85
N TYR A 120 -1.86 -13.82 -8.61
CA TYR A 120 -2.26 -12.41 -8.51
C TYR A 120 -3.56 -12.07 -9.26
N THR A 121 -4.28 -13.05 -9.79
CA THR A 121 -5.64 -12.82 -10.32
C THR A 121 -6.66 -12.66 -9.20
N GLN A 122 -6.29 -13.03 -7.97
CA GLN A 122 -7.06 -12.82 -6.77
C GLN A 122 -6.77 -11.43 -6.18
N PRO A 123 -7.75 -10.77 -5.53
CA PRO A 123 -7.48 -9.53 -4.82
C PRO A 123 -6.32 -9.69 -3.83
N THR A 124 -5.29 -8.87 -3.98
CA THR A 124 -4.01 -9.06 -3.27
C THR A 124 -3.58 -7.82 -2.51
N ALA A 125 -3.24 -8.00 -1.26
CA ALA A 125 -2.52 -7.03 -0.45
C ALA A 125 -1.06 -7.48 -0.29
N VAL A 126 -0.13 -6.75 -0.88
CA VAL A 126 1.30 -6.98 -0.69
C VAL A 126 1.73 -6.37 0.64
N VAL A 127 2.27 -7.20 1.52
CA VAL A 127 2.70 -6.80 2.86
C VAL A 127 4.20 -6.52 2.87
N LEU A 128 4.56 -5.31 3.29
CA LEU A 128 5.94 -4.84 3.41
C LEU A 128 6.24 -4.48 4.88
N GLY A 129 7.33 -4.96 5.41
CA GLY A 129 7.82 -4.65 6.74
C GLY A 129 8.93 -3.60 6.76
N THR A 130 9.63 -3.52 7.90
CA THR A 130 10.79 -2.64 8.07
C THR A 130 11.99 -3.13 7.26
N GLU A 131 12.90 -2.22 6.94
CA GLU A 131 14.13 -2.57 6.21
C GLU A 131 15.09 -3.44 7.03
N LEU A 132 15.02 -3.35 8.35
CA LEU A 132 15.95 -4.08 9.24
C LEU A 132 15.38 -5.41 9.75
N PHE A 133 14.09 -5.45 10.05
CA PHE A 133 13.46 -6.59 10.73
C PHE A 133 12.42 -7.30 9.86
N GLY A 134 12.11 -6.74 8.67
CA GLY A 134 11.07 -7.29 7.81
C GLY A 134 9.66 -7.11 8.39
N VAL A 135 8.79 -8.06 8.10
CA VAL A 135 7.40 -8.13 8.58
C VAL A 135 7.38 -8.77 9.97
N SER A 136 6.59 -8.23 10.90
CA SER A 136 6.48 -8.76 12.26
C SER A 136 5.82 -10.14 12.33
N GLU A 137 6.15 -10.93 13.36
CA GLU A 137 5.50 -12.22 13.62
C GLU A 137 3.97 -12.07 13.79
N ALA A 138 3.53 -10.96 14.39
CA ALA A 138 2.12 -10.65 14.54
C ALA A 138 1.40 -10.53 13.19
N THR A 139 2.05 -9.94 12.19
CA THR A 139 1.53 -9.88 10.81
C THR A 139 1.71 -11.21 10.09
N LEU A 140 2.89 -11.86 10.21
CA LEU A 140 3.18 -13.12 9.54
C LEU A 140 2.21 -14.25 9.91
N SER A 141 1.70 -14.25 11.15
CA SER A 141 0.68 -15.23 11.59
C SER A 141 -0.65 -15.13 10.84
N HIS A 142 -0.90 -14.01 10.16
CA HIS A 142 -2.11 -13.78 9.36
C HIS A 142 -1.89 -13.86 7.84
N VAL A 143 -0.65 -13.95 7.39
CA VAL A 143 -0.28 -13.95 5.97
C VAL A 143 -0.65 -15.28 5.32
N ASP A 144 -1.17 -15.21 4.11
CA ASP A 144 -1.55 -16.42 3.34
C ASP A 144 -0.35 -17.00 2.58
N THR A 145 0.55 -16.14 2.10
CA THR A 145 1.77 -16.56 1.37
C THR A 145 2.93 -15.63 1.69
N GLN A 146 4.10 -16.22 1.93
CA GLN A 146 5.35 -15.49 2.06
C GLN A 146 6.14 -15.61 0.76
N ILE A 147 6.57 -14.48 0.23
CA ILE A 147 7.29 -14.42 -1.05
C ILE A 147 8.70 -13.87 -0.88
N ARG A 148 9.57 -14.28 -1.78
CA ARG A 148 10.88 -13.66 -1.99
C ARG A 148 11.01 -13.17 -3.42
N ILE A 149 11.75 -12.09 -3.61
CA ILE A 149 12.22 -11.63 -4.91
C ILE A 149 13.63 -12.20 -5.08
N PRO A 150 13.89 -13.09 -6.04
CA PRO A 150 15.24 -13.64 -6.26
C PRO A 150 16.23 -12.51 -6.59
N MET A 151 17.29 -12.42 -5.81
CA MET A 151 18.35 -11.44 -6.02
C MET A 151 19.55 -12.12 -6.67
N MET A 152 20.05 -11.56 -7.76
CA MET A 152 21.18 -12.11 -8.53
C MET A 152 22.54 -11.51 -8.13
N GLY A 153 22.53 -10.57 -7.20
CA GLY A 153 23.72 -9.87 -6.70
C GLY A 153 24.10 -10.27 -5.29
N VAL A 154 25.09 -9.56 -4.75
CA VAL A 154 25.58 -9.72 -3.36
C VAL A 154 24.64 -9.11 -2.33
N THR A 155 23.82 -8.15 -2.73
CA THR A 155 22.80 -7.51 -1.86
C THR A 155 21.65 -8.48 -1.63
N GLN A 156 21.30 -8.68 -0.38
CA GLN A 156 20.15 -9.47 0.05
C GLN A 156 18.99 -8.56 0.41
#